data_66ce159f36d1a4b2eb6c95faaf3c5f78
#
_entry.id   66ce159f36d1a4b2eb6c95faaf3c5f78
#
_cell.length_a   1.000
_cell.length_b   1.000
_cell.length_c   1.000
_cell.angle_alpha   90.00
_cell.angle_beta   90.00
_cell.angle_gamma   90.00
#
_symmetry.space_group_name_H-M   'P 1'
#
loop_
_entity.id
_entity.type
_entity.pdbx_description
1 polymer ?
#
loop_
_entity_poly.entity_id
_entity_poly.type
_entity_poly.pdbx_seq_one_letter_code
_entity_poly.pdbx_strand_id
1 'polypeptide(L)'
;MTNISNKQGLAHTEALLDFSLAEFCSGIEMLQAAKRTRDYKLAAGFMRHAMDEYRHAHLFYNISKSVAERHGLRSLNRYLPTHAYRKRYLDSSSFIFEKKSLDRFSVFVSISEKYAANHFASIIEKNTFIITKEKNILKDILKDEKRHILFAEQAVERFRTYKPIKHLLYSVLEKKDLFQRNINQRFEKLNNIIANVLLRVSSVVLGLLVQSIKKKVSLDQKYPDLDSAFSRSNDMY
;
A
#
# COMPACT_ATOMS: atom_id res chain seq x y z
N MET A 1 -12.01 -25.46 -4.91
CA MET A 1 -10.83 -24.83 -5.56
C MET A 1 -10.95 -23.31 -5.78
N THR A 2 -12.14 -22.72 -5.79
CA THR A 2 -12.38 -21.28 -6.04
C THR A 2 -11.84 -20.31 -4.98
N ASN A 3 -11.69 -20.71 -3.71
CA ASN A 3 -11.33 -19.80 -2.61
C ASN A 3 -9.82 -19.41 -2.55
N ILE A 4 -8.92 -20.29 -2.98
CA ILE A 4 -7.46 -20.02 -2.94
C ILE A 4 -7.08 -19.08 -4.08
N SER A 5 -7.62 -19.30 -5.27
CA SER A 5 -7.40 -18.44 -6.44
C SER A 5 -7.86 -16.99 -6.21
N ASN A 6 -9.02 -16.82 -5.55
CA ASN A 6 -9.54 -15.48 -5.25
C ASN A 6 -8.69 -14.74 -4.21
N LYS A 7 -8.16 -15.44 -3.20
CA LYS A 7 -7.28 -14.82 -2.18
C LYS A 7 -5.95 -14.36 -2.77
N GLN A 8 -5.38 -15.15 -3.66
CA GLN A 8 -4.14 -14.78 -4.37
C GLN A 8 -4.38 -13.62 -5.34
N GLY A 9 -5.47 -13.67 -6.12
CA GLY A 9 -5.87 -12.57 -7.00
C GLY A 9 -6.06 -11.25 -6.26
N LEU A 10 -6.66 -11.28 -5.06
CA LEU A 10 -6.81 -10.12 -4.20
C LEU A 10 -5.45 -9.54 -3.78
N ALA A 11 -4.55 -10.38 -3.27
CA ALA A 11 -3.22 -9.95 -2.84
C ALA A 11 -2.40 -9.30 -3.98
N HIS A 12 -2.51 -9.83 -5.20
CA HIS A 12 -1.86 -9.25 -6.37
C HIS A 12 -2.48 -7.92 -6.80
N THR A 13 -3.81 -7.82 -6.74
CA THR A 13 -4.53 -6.58 -7.01
C THR A 13 -4.13 -5.48 -6.02
N GLU A 14 -4.08 -5.79 -4.73
CA GLU A 14 -3.66 -4.86 -3.68
C GLU A 14 -2.20 -4.41 -3.87
N ALA A 15 -1.28 -5.32 -4.18
CA ALA A 15 0.11 -4.97 -4.45
C ALA A 15 0.27 -4.02 -5.64
N LEU A 16 -0.48 -4.21 -6.72
CA LEU A 16 -0.47 -3.32 -7.88
C LEU A 16 -1.08 -1.94 -7.55
N LEU A 17 -2.09 -1.88 -6.70
CA LEU A 17 -2.64 -0.62 -6.20
C LEU A 17 -1.66 0.12 -5.30
N ASP A 18 -0.92 -0.60 -4.44
CA ASP A 18 0.14 -0.01 -3.61
C ASP A 18 1.24 0.62 -4.49
N PHE A 19 1.61 -0.04 -5.60
CA PHE A 19 2.52 0.56 -6.58
C PHE A 19 1.91 1.80 -7.24
N SER A 20 0.69 1.73 -7.73
CA SER A 20 0.01 2.88 -8.31
C SER A 20 0.05 4.10 -7.37
N LEU A 21 -0.18 3.88 -6.08
CA LEU A 21 -0.11 4.93 -5.07
C LEU A 21 1.33 5.44 -4.86
N ALA A 22 2.30 4.53 -4.80
CA ALA A 22 3.71 4.89 -4.61
C ALA A 22 4.21 5.77 -5.74
N GLU A 23 3.95 5.40 -7.01
CA GLU A 23 4.29 6.17 -8.20
C GLU A 23 3.61 7.54 -8.20
N PHE A 24 2.32 7.59 -7.88
CA PHE A 24 1.61 8.88 -7.77
C PHE A 24 2.25 9.81 -6.76
N CYS A 25 2.63 9.30 -5.60
CA CYS A 25 3.31 10.06 -4.55
C CYS A 25 4.72 10.49 -4.97
N SER A 26 5.48 9.59 -5.65
CA SER A 26 6.79 9.88 -6.22
C SER A 26 6.70 11.06 -7.19
N GLY A 27 5.71 11.05 -8.10
CA GLY A 27 5.49 12.15 -9.04
C GLY A 27 5.33 13.51 -8.35
N ILE A 28 4.59 13.57 -7.25
CA ILE A 28 4.42 14.82 -6.49
C ILE A 28 5.74 15.26 -5.83
N GLU A 29 6.50 14.32 -5.24
CA GLU A 29 7.80 14.62 -4.66
C GLU A 29 8.77 15.19 -5.70
N MET A 30 8.78 14.62 -6.93
CA MET A 30 9.58 15.11 -8.04
C MET A 30 9.18 16.52 -8.49
N LEU A 31 7.88 16.84 -8.52
CA LEU A 31 7.41 18.21 -8.83
C LEU A 31 7.85 19.22 -7.76
N GLN A 32 7.82 18.85 -6.48
CA GLN A 32 8.32 19.70 -5.41
C GLN A 32 9.83 19.93 -5.53
N ALA A 33 10.59 18.89 -5.89
CA ALA A 33 12.02 19.01 -6.15
C ALA A 33 12.30 19.92 -7.34
N ALA A 34 11.56 19.79 -8.45
CA ALA A 34 11.67 20.65 -9.62
C ALA A 34 11.41 22.12 -9.28
N LYS A 35 10.38 22.41 -8.50
CA LYS A 35 10.01 23.77 -8.09
C LYS A 35 11.10 24.44 -7.25
N ARG A 36 11.84 23.67 -6.44
CA ARG A 36 12.83 24.22 -5.49
C ARG A 36 14.25 24.29 -6.02
N THR A 37 14.55 23.60 -7.12
CA THR A 37 15.89 23.66 -7.70
C THR A 37 16.06 24.89 -8.60
N ARG A 38 17.21 25.57 -8.46
CA ARG A 38 17.61 26.68 -9.35
C ARG A 38 18.34 26.19 -10.61
N ASP A 39 18.78 24.96 -10.63
CA ASP A 39 19.42 24.35 -11.81
C ASP A 39 18.33 23.93 -12.80
N TYR A 40 18.25 24.64 -13.92
CA TYR A 40 17.27 24.39 -14.97
C TYR A 40 17.31 22.96 -15.52
N LYS A 41 18.50 22.38 -15.70
CA LYS A 41 18.64 21.01 -16.23
C LYS A 41 18.11 20.00 -15.22
N LEU A 42 18.41 20.21 -13.94
CA LEU A 42 17.94 19.36 -12.87
C LEU A 42 16.41 19.50 -12.67
N ALA A 43 15.88 20.74 -12.73
CA ALA A 43 14.44 20.98 -12.68
C ALA A 43 13.69 20.24 -13.82
N ALA A 44 14.18 20.41 -15.06
CA ALA A 44 13.60 19.73 -16.21
C ALA A 44 13.69 18.19 -16.09
N GLY A 45 14.74 17.68 -15.48
CA GLY A 45 14.88 16.24 -15.18
C GLY A 45 13.83 15.75 -14.19
N PHE A 46 13.65 16.43 -13.07
CA PHE A 46 12.62 16.11 -12.10
C PHE A 46 11.20 16.23 -12.67
N MET A 47 10.94 17.22 -13.54
CA MET A 47 9.64 17.33 -14.20
C MET A 47 9.34 16.15 -15.13
N ARG A 48 10.31 15.73 -15.94
CA ARG A 48 10.13 14.54 -16.79
C ARG A 48 9.90 13.29 -15.98
N HIS A 49 10.68 13.10 -14.92
CA HIS A 49 10.51 12.02 -13.97
C HIS A 49 9.08 12.02 -13.39
N ALA A 50 8.61 13.15 -12.89
CA ALA A 50 7.24 13.28 -12.36
C ALA A 50 6.16 12.88 -13.38
N MET A 51 6.32 13.25 -14.64
CA MET A 51 5.37 12.88 -15.71
C MET A 51 5.35 11.37 -15.96
N ASP A 52 6.50 10.72 -15.95
CA ASP A 52 6.59 9.27 -16.04
C ASP A 52 5.92 8.59 -14.85
N GLU A 53 6.17 9.05 -13.62
CA GLU A 53 5.56 8.53 -12.40
C GLU A 53 4.03 8.58 -12.42
N TYR A 54 3.45 9.70 -12.86
CA TYR A 54 1.98 9.79 -13.02
C TYR A 54 1.45 8.81 -14.07
N ARG A 55 2.18 8.62 -15.15
CA ARG A 55 1.84 7.63 -16.17
C ARG A 55 1.94 6.21 -15.62
N HIS A 56 3.00 5.88 -14.87
CA HIS A 56 3.17 4.59 -14.19
C HIS A 56 2.05 4.32 -13.20
N ALA A 57 1.69 5.31 -12.38
CA ALA A 57 0.58 5.21 -11.43
C ALA A 57 -0.72 4.78 -12.13
N HIS A 58 -1.04 5.42 -13.27
CA HIS A 58 -2.22 5.08 -14.05
C HIS A 58 -2.14 3.68 -14.67
N LEU A 59 -0.98 3.28 -15.17
CA LEU A 59 -0.76 1.95 -15.74
C LEU A 59 -0.90 0.85 -14.68
N PHE A 60 -0.31 1.00 -13.51
CA PHE A 60 -0.48 0.06 -12.39
C PHE A 60 -1.93 -0.06 -11.94
N TYR A 61 -2.65 1.08 -11.85
CA TYR A 61 -4.08 1.07 -11.54
C TYR A 61 -4.88 0.27 -12.56
N ASN A 62 -4.64 0.46 -13.85
CA ASN A 62 -5.35 -0.25 -14.91
C ASN A 62 -5.05 -1.75 -14.90
N ILE A 63 -3.80 -2.14 -14.65
CA ILE A 63 -3.42 -3.55 -14.50
C ILE A 63 -4.12 -4.14 -13.27
N SER A 64 -4.14 -3.45 -12.15
CA SER A 64 -4.80 -3.92 -10.93
C SER A 64 -6.29 -4.15 -11.15
N LYS A 65 -6.97 -3.22 -11.86
CA LYS A 65 -8.36 -3.33 -12.25
C LYS A 65 -8.61 -4.55 -13.13
N SER A 66 -7.78 -4.75 -14.15
CA SER A 66 -7.87 -5.91 -15.06
C SER A 66 -7.69 -7.24 -14.32
N VAL A 67 -6.73 -7.31 -13.38
CA VAL A 67 -6.53 -8.49 -12.53
C VAL A 67 -7.77 -8.74 -11.66
N ALA A 68 -8.30 -7.71 -11.00
CA ALA A 68 -9.50 -7.83 -10.16
C ALA A 68 -10.72 -8.35 -10.93
N GLU A 69 -10.96 -7.81 -12.13
CA GLU A 69 -12.08 -8.22 -12.99
C GLU A 69 -11.97 -9.69 -13.39
N ARG A 70 -10.77 -10.16 -13.77
CA ARG A 70 -10.52 -11.57 -14.12
C ARG A 70 -10.75 -12.54 -12.95
N HIS A 71 -10.57 -12.06 -11.73
CA HIS A 71 -10.78 -12.87 -10.51
C HIS A 71 -12.15 -12.65 -9.86
N GLY A 72 -13.08 -11.92 -10.53
CA GLY A 72 -14.43 -11.67 -10.02
C GLY A 72 -14.45 -10.87 -8.71
N LEU A 73 -13.40 -10.08 -8.46
CA LEU A 73 -13.29 -9.24 -7.27
C LEU A 73 -14.17 -8.01 -7.45
N ARG A 74 -15.27 -7.94 -6.71
CA ARG A 74 -16.16 -6.78 -6.73
C ARG A 74 -15.53 -5.63 -5.95
N SER A 75 -15.39 -4.47 -6.63
CA SER A 75 -15.10 -3.17 -5.99
C SER A 75 -13.65 -2.89 -5.59
N LEU A 76 -12.86 -2.42 -6.54
CA LEU A 76 -11.68 -1.58 -6.30
C LEU A 76 -12.01 -0.16 -5.81
N ASN A 77 -13.31 0.22 -5.74
CA ASN A 77 -13.78 1.56 -5.38
C ASN A 77 -13.37 2.02 -3.97
N ARG A 78 -12.91 1.10 -3.10
CA ARG A 78 -12.35 1.44 -1.78
C ARG A 78 -10.90 1.96 -1.83
N TYR A 79 -10.22 1.81 -2.95
CA TYR A 79 -8.78 2.05 -3.09
C TYR A 79 -8.48 3.07 -4.19
N LEU A 80 -9.25 4.14 -4.28
CA LEU A 80 -8.81 5.26 -5.10
C LEU A 80 -7.49 5.77 -4.54
N PRO A 81 -6.43 5.90 -5.36
CA PRO A 81 -5.13 6.44 -4.94
C PRO A 81 -5.26 7.77 -4.17
N THR A 82 -6.27 8.57 -4.51
CA THR A 82 -6.62 9.83 -3.86
C THR A 82 -6.98 9.69 -2.38
N HIS A 83 -7.66 8.62 -1.95
CA HIS A 83 -8.00 8.42 -0.52
C HIS A 83 -6.79 8.00 0.30
N ALA A 84 -6.00 7.07 -0.20
CA ALA A 84 -4.77 6.63 0.46
C ALA A 84 -3.72 7.75 0.47
N TYR A 85 -3.63 8.54 -0.61
CA TYR A 85 -2.82 9.74 -0.72
C TYR A 85 -3.21 10.77 0.34
N ARG A 86 -4.50 11.11 0.45
CA ARG A 86 -5.03 12.06 1.42
C ARG A 86 -4.65 11.66 2.84
N LYS A 87 -4.90 10.40 3.22
CA LYS A 87 -4.58 9.87 4.55
C LYS A 87 -3.08 9.83 4.84
N ARG A 88 -2.24 9.54 3.85
CA ARG A 88 -0.80 9.31 4.03
C ARG A 88 0.04 10.58 3.91
N TYR A 89 -0.37 11.53 3.10
CA TYR A 89 0.42 12.73 2.74
C TYR A 89 -0.24 14.06 3.11
N LEU A 90 -1.55 14.19 3.03
CA LEU A 90 -2.22 15.43 3.39
C LEU A 90 -2.51 15.54 4.88
N ASP A 91 -2.80 14.43 5.55
CA ASP A 91 -3.06 14.43 7.00
C ASP A 91 -1.77 14.36 7.83
N SER A 92 -0.65 13.87 7.28
CA SER A 92 0.64 13.77 7.95
C SER A 92 1.65 14.87 7.63
N SER A 93 1.27 15.84 6.84
CA SER A 93 1.85 17.18 6.67
C SER A 93 3.31 17.34 6.26
N SER A 94 4.00 16.39 5.65
CA SER A 94 5.26 16.80 5.02
C SER A 94 5.77 15.84 3.95
N PHE A 95 6.01 16.38 2.77
CA PHE A 95 6.72 15.68 1.70
C PHE A 95 8.11 15.25 2.17
N ILE A 96 8.58 14.11 1.65
CA ILE A 96 9.93 13.60 1.92
C ILE A 96 10.97 14.65 1.49
N PHE A 97 10.73 15.30 0.36
CA PHE A 97 11.56 16.37 -0.15
C PHE A 97 11.68 17.54 0.84
N GLU A 98 10.65 17.89 1.57
CA GLU A 98 10.67 18.99 2.54
C GLU A 98 11.59 18.72 3.73
N LYS A 99 11.78 17.45 4.07
CA LYS A 99 12.63 16.99 5.17
C LYS A 99 14.09 16.78 4.77
N LYS A 100 14.41 16.93 3.49
CA LYS A 100 15.73 16.65 2.95
C LYS A 100 16.28 17.85 2.17
N SER A 101 17.59 18.06 2.24
CA SER A 101 18.27 18.93 1.27
C SER A 101 18.22 18.29 -0.12
N LEU A 102 18.35 19.10 -1.18
CA LEU A 102 18.27 18.61 -2.57
C LEU A 102 19.31 17.54 -2.86
N ASP A 103 20.53 17.65 -2.35
CA ASP A 103 21.60 16.67 -2.46
C ASP A 103 21.20 15.34 -1.75
N ARG A 104 20.66 15.39 -0.55
CA ARG A 104 20.16 14.22 0.17
C ARG A 104 18.96 13.60 -0.53
N PHE A 105 18.05 14.41 -1.05
CA PHE A 105 16.89 13.94 -1.80
C PHE A 105 17.32 13.20 -3.08
N SER A 106 18.32 13.71 -3.81
CA SER A 106 18.84 13.02 -5.01
C SER A 106 19.42 11.63 -4.68
N VAL A 107 20.13 11.51 -3.53
CA VAL A 107 20.59 10.20 -3.04
C VAL A 107 19.42 9.28 -2.70
N PHE A 108 18.39 9.81 -2.04
CA PHE A 108 17.17 9.07 -1.72
C PHE A 108 16.50 8.55 -3.00
N VAL A 109 16.31 9.39 -4.02
CA VAL A 109 15.73 9.00 -5.30
C VAL A 109 16.55 7.88 -5.94
N SER A 110 17.88 8.06 -6.08
CA SER A 110 18.76 7.04 -6.68
C SER A 110 18.64 5.66 -6.01
N ILE A 111 18.50 5.60 -4.69
CA ILE A 111 18.35 4.34 -3.95
C ILE A 111 16.94 3.77 -4.13
N SER A 112 15.91 4.62 -4.11
CA SER A 112 14.50 4.21 -4.25
C SER A 112 14.21 3.66 -5.63
N GLU A 113 14.68 4.31 -6.70
CA GLU A 113 14.52 3.86 -8.08
C GLU A 113 15.16 2.48 -8.33
N LYS A 114 16.39 2.28 -7.82
CA LYS A 114 17.04 0.96 -7.91
C LYS A 114 16.25 -0.13 -7.21
N TYR A 115 15.67 0.19 -6.06
CA TYR A 115 14.84 -0.74 -5.32
C TYR A 115 13.53 -1.05 -6.07
N ALA A 116 12.85 -0.03 -6.60
CA ALA A 116 11.63 -0.16 -7.38
C ALA A 116 11.86 -1.00 -8.64
N ALA A 117 12.90 -0.70 -9.43
CA ALA A 117 13.25 -1.44 -10.64
C ALA A 117 13.49 -2.93 -10.37
N ASN A 118 14.22 -3.27 -9.30
CA ASN A 118 14.45 -4.66 -8.90
C ASN A 118 13.16 -5.37 -8.50
N HIS A 119 12.26 -4.64 -7.82
CA HIS A 119 10.97 -5.18 -7.41
C HIS A 119 10.06 -5.44 -8.62
N PHE A 120 9.99 -4.50 -9.57
CA PHE A 120 9.21 -4.66 -10.80
C PHE A 120 9.74 -5.81 -11.67
N ALA A 121 11.06 -5.96 -11.80
CA ALA A 121 11.66 -7.08 -12.49
C ALA A 121 11.24 -8.42 -11.87
N SER A 122 11.25 -8.52 -10.54
CA SER A 122 10.79 -9.71 -9.81
C SER A 122 9.31 -10.01 -10.02
N ILE A 123 8.46 -8.97 -10.12
CA ILE A 123 7.02 -9.16 -10.41
C ILE A 123 6.83 -9.72 -11.82
N ILE A 124 7.51 -9.16 -12.81
CA ILE A 124 7.42 -9.63 -14.21
C ILE A 124 7.81 -11.10 -14.33
N GLU A 125 8.85 -11.51 -13.61
CA GLU A 125 9.36 -12.88 -13.63
C GLU A 125 8.43 -13.87 -12.92
N LYS A 126 8.02 -13.54 -11.71
CA LYS A 126 7.39 -14.48 -10.77
C LYS A 126 5.87 -14.49 -10.81
N ASN A 127 5.26 -13.43 -11.38
CA ASN A 127 3.81 -13.29 -11.29
C ASN A 127 3.09 -14.05 -12.42
N THR A 128 2.35 -15.10 -12.05
CA THR A 128 1.55 -15.91 -12.95
C THR A 128 0.17 -15.34 -13.24
N PHE A 129 -0.28 -14.33 -12.49
CA PHE A 129 -1.61 -13.69 -12.63
C PHE A 129 -1.63 -12.55 -13.65
N ILE A 130 -0.45 -12.13 -14.12
CA ILE A 130 -0.27 -11.05 -15.09
C ILE A 130 -0.16 -11.66 -16.48
N ILE A 131 -1.05 -11.25 -17.39
CA ILE A 131 -1.05 -11.71 -18.79
C ILE A 131 0.05 -11.04 -19.60
N THR A 132 0.36 -11.57 -20.79
CA THR A 132 1.43 -11.08 -21.67
C THR A 132 1.32 -9.59 -21.98
N LYS A 133 0.10 -9.07 -22.23
CA LYS A 133 -0.14 -7.64 -22.49
C LYS A 133 0.31 -6.78 -21.30
N GLU A 134 -0.05 -7.17 -20.09
CA GLU A 134 0.30 -6.48 -18.86
C GLU A 134 1.80 -6.58 -18.57
N LYS A 135 2.41 -7.74 -18.81
CA LYS A 135 3.87 -7.91 -18.72
C LYS A 135 4.63 -6.97 -19.63
N ASN A 136 4.13 -6.72 -20.84
CA ASN A 136 4.75 -5.78 -21.77
C ASN A 136 4.66 -4.34 -21.25
N ILE A 137 3.53 -3.94 -20.67
CA ILE A 137 3.39 -2.63 -20.00
C ILE A 137 4.42 -2.50 -18.87
N LEU A 138 4.54 -3.50 -18.00
CA LEU A 138 5.51 -3.49 -16.91
C LEU A 138 6.97 -3.45 -17.39
N LYS A 139 7.27 -4.09 -18.52
CA LYS A 139 8.60 -4.00 -19.15
C LYS A 139 8.90 -2.60 -19.67
N ASP A 140 7.89 -1.89 -20.17
CA ASP A 140 8.06 -0.49 -20.62
C ASP A 140 8.25 0.44 -19.41
N ILE A 141 7.50 0.26 -18.33
CA ILE A 141 7.77 0.94 -17.05
C ILE A 141 9.22 0.68 -16.62
N LEU A 142 9.68 -0.56 -16.63
CA LEU A 142 11.05 -0.90 -16.22
C LEU A 142 12.14 -0.24 -17.07
N LYS A 143 11.88 0.07 -18.36
CA LYS A 143 12.79 0.87 -19.19
C LYS A 143 12.86 2.32 -18.71
N ASP A 144 11.73 2.86 -18.28
CA ASP A 144 11.66 4.22 -17.75
C ASP A 144 12.38 4.32 -16.41
N GLU A 145 12.20 3.32 -15.50
CA GLU A 145 12.94 3.23 -14.24
C GLU A 145 14.46 3.26 -14.45
N LYS A 146 14.97 2.61 -15.50
CA LYS A 146 16.40 2.69 -15.83
C LYS A 146 16.83 4.11 -16.20
N ARG A 147 15.97 4.90 -16.86
CA ARG A 147 16.25 6.33 -17.15
C ARG A 147 16.21 7.16 -15.86
N HIS A 148 15.26 6.88 -14.96
CA HIS A 148 15.17 7.53 -13.66
C HIS A 148 16.41 7.28 -12.80
N ILE A 149 16.90 6.03 -12.78
CA ILE A 149 18.15 5.67 -12.09
C ILE A 149 19.32 6.49 -12.66
N LEU A 150 19.49 6.52 -14.00
CA LEU A 150 20.56 7.27 -14.63
C LEU A 150 20.49 8.77 -14.33
N PHE A 151 19.28 9.35 -14.38
CA PHE A 151 19.08 10.77 -14.03
C PHE A 151 19.43 11.02 -12.56
N ALA A 152 18.97 10.18 -11.65
CA ALA A 152 19.25 10.32 -10.22
C ALA A 152 20.75 10.15 -9.92
N GLU A 153 21.44 9.22 -10.58
CA GLU A 153 22.89 9.05 -10.46
C GLU A 153 23.66 10.27 -10.95
N GLN A 154 23.25 10.86 -12.08
CA GLN A 154 23.84 12.10 -12.57
C GLN A 154 23.61 13.28 -11.61
N ALA A 155 22.43 13.37 -11.01
CA ALA A 155 22.14 14.37 -9.99
C ALA A 155 23.03 14.17 -8.75
N VAL A 156 23.17 12.94 -8.28
CA VAL A 156 24.04 12.58 -7.15
C VAL A 156 25.50 12.92 -7.45
N GLU A 157 26.00 12.59 -8.67
CA GLU A 157 27.42 12.81 -9.03
C GLU A 157 27.80 14.28 -8.98
N ARG A 158 26.92 15.19 -9.37
CA ARG A 158 27.11 16.65 -9.23
C ARG A 158 27.40 17.06 -7.79
N PHE A 159 26.70 16.48 -6.81
CA PHE A 159 26.90 16.79 -5.41
C PHE A 159 28.08 16.03 -4.81
N ARG A 160 28.33 14.80 -5.24
CA ARG A 160 29.45 13.96 -4.77
C ARG A 160 30.78 14.61 -5.00
N THR A 161 30.97 15.21 -6.15
CA THR A 161 32.22 15.88 -6.54
C THR A 161 32.58 17.00 -5.58
N TYR A 162 31.60 17.77 -5.07
CA TYR A 162 31.84 18.89 -4.17
C TYR A 162 31.76 18.53 -2.67
N LYS A 163 31.13 17.40 -2.33
CA LYS A 163 30.85 17.02 -0.93
C LYS A 163 30.91 15.49 -0.74
N PRO A 164 32.05 14.82 -0.96
CA PRO A 164 32.13 13.37 -0.97
C PRO A 164 31.76 12.71 0.37
N ILE A 165 32.19 13.30 1.49
CA ILE A 165 31.89 12.78 2.83
C ILE A 165 30.39 12.86 3.13
N LYS A 166 29.73 13.98 2.78
CA LYS A 166 28.28 14.13 2.94
C LYS A 166 27.52 13.12 2.08
N HIS A 167 28.00 12.89 0.86
CA HIS A 167 27.41 11.87 -0.02
C HIS A 167 27.46 10.47 0.62
N LEU A 168 28.60 10.08 1.17
CA LEU A 168 28.74 8.79 1.85
C LEU A 168 27.78 8.69 3.04
N LEU A 169 27.73 9.72 3.88
CA LEU A 169 26.80 9.80 5.01
C LEU A 169 25.33 9.66 4.57
N TYR A 170 24.93 10.42 3.55
CA TYR A 170 23.57 10.35 3.03
C TYR A 170 23.24 8.96 2.46
N SER A 171 24.18 8.34 1.75
CA SER A 171 24.00 6.99 1.23
C SER A 171 23.76 5.97 2.34
N VAL A 172 24.48 6.06 3.45
CA VAL A 172 24.28 5.18 4.63
C VAL A 172 22.92 5.47 5.28
N LEU A 173 22.58 6.75 5.49
CA LEU A 173 21.33 7.13 6.13
C LEU A 173 20.11 6.69 5.29
N GLU A 174 20.12 6.92 3.98
CA GLU A 174 18.98 6.55 3.13
C GLU A 174 18.83 5.02 2.99
N LYS A 175 19.93 4.27 2.95
CA LYS A 175 19.89 2.80 3.01
C LYS A 175 19.29 2.30 4.33
N LYS A 176 19.69 2.91 5.45
CA LYS A 176 19.13 2.61 6.77
C LYS A 176 17.64 2.93 6.81
N ASP A 177 17.24 4.10 6.32
CA ASP A 177 15.82 4.53 6.29
C ASP A 177 14.98 3.61 5.40
N LEU A 178 15.50 3.17 4.26
CA LEU A 178 14.83 2.19 3.38
C LEU A 178 14.68 0.83 4.08
N PHE A 179 15.73 0.35 4.73
CA PHE A 179 15.69 -0.90 5.49
C PHE A 179 14.67 -0.84 6.62
N GLN A 180 14.64 0.26 7.39
CA GLN A 180 13.69 0.46 8.47
C GLN A 180 12.23 0.49 7.96
N ARG A 181 11.97 1.16 6.82
CA ARG A 181 10.65 1.17 6.19
C ARG A 181 10.20 -0.22 5.78
N ASN A 182 11.10 -1.01 5.18
CA ASN A 182 10.81 -2.40 4.79
C ASN A 182 10.49 -3.28 5.99
N ILE A 183 11.21 -3.11 7.10
CA ILE A 183 10.92 -3.80 8.36
C ILE A 183 9.53 -3.39 8.88
N ASN A 184 9.27 -2.08 8.99
CA ASN A 184 8.00 -1.57 9.50
C ASN A 184 6.80 -2.05 8.67
N GLN A 185 6.92 -2.07 7.33
CA GLN A 185 5.89 -2.62 6.47
C GLN A 185 5.63 -4.12 6.69
N ARG A 186 6.69 -4.90 6.97
CA ARG A 186 6.53 -6.33 7.30
C ARG A 186 5.83 -6.51 8.64
N PHE A 187 6.18 -5.71 9.65
CA PHE A 187 5.50 -5.73 10.95
C PHE A 187 4.05 -5.28 10.85
N GLU A 188 3.75 -4.25 10.08
CA GLU A 188 2.38 -3.79 9.85
C GLU A 188 1.53 -4.88 9.16
N LYS A 189 2.08 -5.57 8.15
CA LYS A 189 1.40 -6.72 7.53
C LYS A 189 1.17 -7.85 8.54
N LEU A 190 2.14 -8.16 9.38
CA LEU A 190 2.01 -9.18 10.43
C LEU A 190 0.94 -8.79 11.45
N ASN A 191 0.95 -7.55 11.93
CA ASN A 191 -0.05 -7.02 12.84
C ASN A 191 -1.46 -7.06 12.25
N ASN A 192 -1.62 -6.73 10.96
CA ASN A 192 -2.89 -6.83 10.25
C ASN A 192 -3.38 -8.28 10.13
N ILE A 193 -2.47 -9.24 9.90
CA ILE A 193 -2.82 -10.68 9.89
C ILE A 193 -3.31 -11.11 11.28
N ILE A 194 -2.57 -10.75 12.33
CA ILE A 194 -2.94 -11.08 13.73
C ILE A 194 -4.29 -10.46 14.09
N ALA A 195 -4.50 -9.18 13.78
CA ALA A 195 -5.76 -8.48 14.03
C ALA A 195 -6.94 -9.16 13.30
N ASN A 196 -6.76 -9.55 12.04
CA ASN A 196 -7.78 -10.26 11.27
C ASN A 196 -8.09 -11.66 11.85
N VAL A 197 -7.08 -12.37 12.36
CA VAL A 197 -7.28 -13.66 13.05
C VAL A 197 -8.07 -13.45 14.34
N LEU A 198 -7.68 -12.47 15.16
CA LEU A 198 -8.37 -12.14 16.41
C LEU A 198 -9.83 -11.74 16.16
N LEU A 199 -10.12 -10.91 15.14
CA LEU A 199 -11.47 -10.54 14.76
C LEU A 199 -12.32 -11.76 14.33
N ARG A 200 -11.74 -12.70 13.60
CA ARG A 200 -12.45 -13.94 13.23
C ARG A 200 -12.74 -14.82 14.43
N VAL A 201 -11.77 -14.99 15.33
CA VAL A 201 -11.96 -15.76 16.56
C VAL A 201 -13.05 -15.12 17.42
N SER A 202 -13.00 -13.80 17.61
CA SER A 202 -14.03 -13.08 18.39
C SER A 202 -15.41 -13.18 17.75
N SER A 203 -15.54 -13.13 16.43
CA SER A 203 -16.83 -13.28 15.75
C SER A 203 -17.43 -14.69 15.91
N VAL A 204 -16.58 -15.73 15.87
CA VAL A 204 -17.00 -17.11 16.12
C VAL A 204 -17.48 -17.27 17.58
N VAL A 205 -16.70 -16.77 18.53
CA VAL A 205 -17.05 -16.81 19.96
C VAL A 205 -18.36 -16.06 20.22
N LEU A 206 -18.53 -14.87 19.64
CA LEU A 206 -19.77 -14.10 19.76
C LEU A 206 -20.97 -14.85 19.13
N GLY A 207 -20.76 -15.48 17.97
CA GLY A 207 -21.78 -16.34 17.32
C GLY A 207 -22.23 -17.49 18.20
N LEU A 208 -21.28 -18.18 18.85
CA LEU A 208 -21.58 -19.26 19.78
C LEU A 208 -22.33 -18.79 21.03
N LEU A 209 -21.93 -17.63 21.58
CA LEU A 209 -22.63 -17.00 22.72
C LEU A 209 -24.06 -16.63 22.35
N VAL A 210 -24.29 -16.02 21.19
CA VAL A 210 -25.65 -15.67 20.71
C VAL A 210 -26.50 -16.92 20.51
N GLN A 211 -25.94 -18.00 19.96
CA GLN A 211 -26.66 -19.27 19.82
C GLN A 211 -27.00 -19.88 21.19
N SER A 212 -26.07 -19.84 22.13
CA SER A 212 -26.28 -20.32 23.50
C SER A 212 -27.41 -19.54 24.23
N ILE A 213 -27.40 -18.20 24.10
CA ILE A 213 -28.45 -17.34 24.65
C ILE A 213 -29.81 -17.63 23.98
N LYS A 214 -29.86 -17.75 22.65
CA LYS A 214 -31.10 -18.09 21.96
C LYS A 214 -31.65 -19.44 22.38
N LYS A 215 -30.80 -20.46 22.61
CA LYS A 215 -31.18 -21.77 23.10
C LYS A 215 -31.76 -21.66 24.53
N LYS A 216 -31.14 -20.85 25.38
CA LYS A 216 -31.62 -20.63 26.76
C LYS A 216 -32.98 -19.91 26.77
N VAL A 217 -33.15 -18.84 25.99
CA VAL A 217 -34.40 -18.11 25.82
C VAL A 217 -35.52 -18.99 25.26
N SER A 218 -35.23 -19.87 24.29
CA SER A 218 -36.22 -20.80 23.74
C SER A 218 -36.61 -21.90 24.74
N LEU A 219 -35.75 -22.27 25.69
CA LEU A 219 -36.08 -23.17 26.80
C LEU A 219 -36.98 -22.48 27.83
N ASP A 220 -36.73 -21.22 28.14
CA ASP A 220 -37.57 -20.43 29.08
C ASP A 220 -38.96 -20.17 28.46
N GLN A 221 -39.08 -20.01 27.13
CA GLN A 221 -40.39 -19.91 26.44
C GLN A 221 -41.17 -21.24 26.40
N LYS A 222 -40.53 -22.39 26.57
CA LYS A 222 -41.16 -23.70 26.57
C LYS A 222 -41.80 -24.07 27.91
N TYR A 223 -41.55 -23.28 28.93
CA TYR A 223 -42.15 -23.39 30.27
C TYR A 223 -42.71 -22.01 30.71
N PRO A 224 -43.76 -21.49 30.01
CA PRO A 224 -44.50 -20.39 30.56
C PRO A 224 -45.41 -21.01 31.62
N ASP A 225 -45.22 -20.67 32.84
CA ASP A 225 -46.18 -20.80 33.93
C ASP A 225 -45.66 -21.35 35.23
N LEU A 226 -44.75 -20.61 35.82
CA LEU A 226 -44.68 -20.66 37.30
C LEU A 226 -45.27 -19.39 37.92
N ASP A 227 -45.40 -18.28 37.19
CA ASP A 227 -45.95 -17.03 37.69
C ASP A 227 -47.50 -16.98 37.67
N SER A 228 -48.16 -17.77 36.81
CA SER A 228 -49.64 -17.85 36.81
C SER A 228 -50.20 -18.74 37.90
N ALA A 229 -49.38 -19.59 38.53
CA ALA A 229 -49.79 -20.41 39.65
C ALA A 229 -49.81 -19.63 40.96
N PHE A 230 -49.04 -18.56 41.10
CA PHE A 230 -48.98 -17.74 42.31
C PHE A 230 -50.04 -16.61 42.35
N SER A 231 -50.60 -16.18 41.23
CA SER A 231 -51.60 -15.11 41.21
C SER A 231 -53.01 -15.58 41.57
N ARG A 232 -53.31 -16.90 41.56
CA ARG A 232 -54.65 -17.43 41.88
C ARG A 232 -54.88 -17.76 43.36
N SER A 233 -53.86 -17.58 44.21
CA SER A 233 -54.00 -17.87 45.63
C SER A 233 -54.34 -16.63 46.50
N ASN A 234 -54.43 -15.42 45.90
CA ASN A 234 -54.70 -14.18 46.67
C ASN A 234 -56.14 -13.65 46.56
N ASP A 235 -57.01 -14.35 45.83
CA ASP A 235 -58.42 -13.90 45.72
C ASP A 235 -59.40 -14.67 46.64
N MET A 236 -58.90 -15.35 47.71
CA MET A 236 -59.70 -15.98 48.70
C MET A 236 -59.25 -15.58 50.08
N TYR A 237 -59.48 -14.32 50.44
CA TYR A 237 -59.74 -13.87 51.84
C TYR A 237 -60.34 -12.49 51.80
#